data_ae7b5fae548d4e0bd6c646a06a315e4e
#
_entry.id   ae7b5fae548d4e0bd6c646a06a315e4e
#
_cell.length_a   1.000
_cell.length_b   1.000
_cell.length_c   1.000
_cell.angle_alpha   90.00
_cell.angle_beta   90.00
_cell.angle_gamma   90.00
#
_symmetry.space_group_name_H-M   'P 1'
#
loop_
_entity.id
_entity.type
_entity.pdbx_description
1 polymer ?
#
loop_
_entity_poly.entity_id
_entity_poly.type
_entity_poly.pdbx_seq_one_letter_code
_entity_poly.pdbx_strand_id
1 'polypeptide(L)'
;MCDSKGILNQSRTDVEQGFKQKWEICKKTNGAGKTGGMKEAFEGADIVIAASKPGPGTIPPEYVDLMADDPVIFATANPIPEIWPWEAKEHGCKIFATGRSDFPNQVNNSMGFPAIFRGVLDVRAKTITDEMCIAAARSLAASAEKKGITPEYIVPTMSETEVFIDEAVAVGASIWKSIFGKIICLKNISNC
;
A
#
# COMPACT_ATOMS: atom_id res chain seq x y z
N MET A 1 -6.45 -1.62 -12.12
CA MET A 1 -5.08 -2.19 -12.08
C MET A 1 -4.59 -2.40 -13.50
N CYS A 2 -3.28 -2.25 -13.74
CA CYS A 2 -2.66 -2.40 -15.05
C CYS A 2 -1.44 -3.32 -14.95
N ASP A 3 -1.17 -4.15 -15.96
CA ASP A 3 0.07 -4.91 -16.08
C ASP A 3 0.75 -4.59 -17.43
N SER A 4 1.83 -5.29 -17.77
CA SER A 4 2.59 -5.04 -19.00
C SER A 4 1.79 -5.21 -20.31
N LYS A 5 0.61 -5.80 -20.24
CA LYS A 5 -0.31 -5.99 -21.37
C LYS A 5 -1.50 -5.04 -21.34
N GLY A 6 -1.58 -4.17 -20.34
CA GLY A 6 -2.63 -3.16 -20.21
C GLY A 6 -3.55 -3.35 -19.01
N ILE A 7 -4.67 -2.65 -19.03
CA ILE A 7 -5.64 -2.62 -17.91
C ILE A 7 -6.28 -3.99 -17.72
N LEU A 8 -6.31 -4.43 -16.46
CA LEU A 8 -6.98 -5.66 -16.06
C LEU A 8 -8.51 -5.46 -16.09
N ASN A 9 -9.18 -6.29 -16.86
CA ASN A 9 -10.64 -6.29 -17.01
C ASN A 9 -11.14 -7.71 -17.36
N GLN A 10 -12.43 -7.90 -17.34
CA GLN A 10 -13.04 -9.23 -17.55
C GLN A 10 -12.98 -9.74 -18.99
N SER A 11 -12.52 -8.96 -19.96
CA SER A 11 -12.29 -9.43 -21.33
C SER A 11 -10.88 -10.02 -21.56
N ARG A 12 -10.01 -9.98 -20.53
CA ARG A 12 -8.63 -10.50 -20.56
C ARG A 12 -8.60 -12.01 -20.39
N THR A 13 -8.82 -12.77 -21.46
CA THR A 13 -8.79 -14.25 -21.47
C THR A 13 -7.45 -14.84 -21.08
N ASP A 14 -6.33 -14.14 -21.35
CA ASP A 14 -5.00 -14.55 -20.93
C ASP A 14 -4.85 -14.54 -19.38
N VAL A 15 -5.53 -13.61 -18.73
CA VAL A 15 -5.55 -13.52 -17.26
C VAL A 15 -6.45 -14.59 -16.66
N GLU A 16 -7.62 -14.83 -17.24
CA GLU A 16 -8.55 -15.85 -16.81
C GLU A 16 -7.92 -17.25 -16.81
N GLN A 17 -7.23 -17.58 -17.89
CA GLN A 17 -6.63 -18.92 -18.08
C GLN A 17 -5.30 -19.11 -17.34
N GLY A 18 -4.52 -18.04 -17.12
CA GLY A 18 -3.14 -18.14 -16.65
C GLY A 18 -2.84 -17.58 -15.26
N PHE A 19 -3.69 -16.68 -14.74
CA PHE A 19 -3.36 -15.88 -13.54
C PHE A 19 -4.53 -15.73 -12.58
N LYS A 20 -4.86 -16.78 -11.85
CA LYS A 20 -6.00 -16.83 -10.92
C LYS A 20 -6.14 -15.59 -10.02
N GLN A 21 -5.05 -15.12 -9.44
CA GLN A 21 -5.08 -13.94 -8.53
C GLN A 21 -5.43 -12.65 -9.29
N LYS A 22 -4.85 -12.44 -10.46
CA LYS A 22 -5.20 -11.28 -11.32
C LYS A 22 -6.64 -11.37 -11.80
N TRP A 23 -7.12 -12.57 -12.10
CA TRP A 23 -8.51 -12.80 -12.51
C TRP A 23 -9.50 -12.42 -11.39
N GLU A 24 -9.20 -12.76 -10.15
CA GLU A 24 -10.01 -12.31 -9.00
C GLU A 24 -10.06 -10.77 -8.90
N ILE A 25 -8.96 -10.09 -9.22
CA ILE A 25 -8.94 -8.62 -9.28
C ILE A 25 -9.80 -8.11 -10.44
N CYS A 26 -9.72 -8.72 -11.63
CA CYS A 26 -10.57 -8.34 -12.78
C CYS A 26 -12.07 -8.42 -12.44
N LYS A 27 -12.48 -9.41 -11.63
CA LYS A 27 -13.88 -9.58 -11.22
C LYS A 27 -14.35 -8.55 -10.17
N LYS A 28 -13.43 -8.03 -9.35
CA LYS A 28 -13.74 -7.16 -8.22
C LYS A 28 -13.52 -5.68 -8.49
N THR A 29 -12.76 -5.36 -9.53
CA THR A 29 -12.35 -3.99 -9.85
C THR A 29 -12.73 -3.64 -11.28
N ASN A 30 -12.48 -2.38 -11.67
CA ASN A 30 -12.74 -1.90 -13.01
C ASN A 30 -14.19 -2.10 -13.47
N GLY A 31 -15.16 -1.73 -12.59
CA GLY A 31 -16.59 -1.86 -12.91
C GLY A 31 -17.05 -1.09 -14.15
N ALA A 32 -16.32 -0.04 -14.55
CA ALA A 32 -16.55 0.70 -15.77
C ALA A 32 -16.05 0.00 -17.04
N GLY A 33 -15.36 -1.15 -16.91
CA GLY A 33 -14.83 -1.89 -18.06
C GLY A 33 -13.74 -1.14 -18.84
N LYS A 34 -12.98 -0.21 -18.22
CA LYS A 34 -11.88 0.50 -18.87
C LYS A 34 -10.91 -0.51 -19.51
N THR A 35 -10.50 -0.23 -20.74
CA THR A 35 -9.49 -0.97 -21.50
C THR A 35 -8.35 -0.02 -21.88
N GLY A 36 -7.27 -0.55 -22.41
CA GLY A 36 -6.12 0.25 -22.82
C GLY A 36 -4.85 -0.07 -22.04
N GLY A 37 -3.87 0.81 -22.13
CA GLY A 37 -2.57 0.67 -21.50
C GLY A 37 -2.44 1.47 -20.20
N MET A 38 -1.19 1.78 -19.87
CA MET A 38 -0.86 2.58 -18.69
C MET A 38 -1.43 3.99 -18.80
N LYS A 39 -1.37 4.61 -19.97
CA LYS A 39 -1.88 5.98 -20.19
C LYS A 39 -3.35 6.09 -19.79
N GLU A 40 -4.19 5.21 -20.31
CA GLU A 40 -5.62 5.19 -19.99
C GLU A 40 -5.89 4.85 -18.52
N ALA A 41 -4.98 4.10 -17.89
CA ALA A 41 -5.09 3.81 -16.46
C ALA A 41 -4.83 5.04 -15.58
N PHE A 42 -3.98 5.97 -16.04
CA PHE A 42 -3.69 7.22 -15.32
C PHE A 42 -4.80 8.27 -15.47
N GLU A 43 -5.56 8.25 -16.56
CA GLU A 43 -6.63 9.23 -16.82
C GLU A 43 -7.67 9.30 -15.70
N GLY A 44 -7.67 10.43 -14.98
CA GLY A 44 -8.58 10.72 -13.87
C GLY A 44 -8.31 9.89 -12.61
N ALA A 45 -7.14 9.27 -12.48
CA ALA A 45 -6.76 8.55 -11.26
C ALA A 45 -6.34 9.53 -10.15
N ASP A 46 -6.90 9.37 -8.95
CA ASP A 46 -6.49 10.14 -7.76
C ASP A 46 -5.17 9.62 -7.19
N ILE A 47 -4.96 8.29 -7.22
CA ILE A 47 -3.82 7.63 -6.62
C ILE A 47 -3.24 6.60 -7.60
N VAL A 48 -1.93 6.62 -7.76
CA VAL A 48 -1.17 5.58 -8.47
C VAL A 48 -0.24 4.87 -7.50
N ILE A 49 -0.32 3.54 -7.46
CA ILE A 49 0.64 2.69 -6.74
C ILE A 49 1.35 1.82 -7.78
N ALA A 50 2.63 2.11 -8.00
CA ALA A 50 3.47 1.37 -8.91
C ALA A 50 4.40 0.42 -8.15
N ALA A 51 4.45 -0.83 -8.59
CA ALA A 51 5.36 -1.87 -8.12
C ALA A 51 5.79 -2.68 -9.34
N SER A 52 6.51 -2.03 -10.24
CA SER A 52 6.78 -2.54 -11.58
C SER A 52 8.28 -2.62 -11.87
N LYS A 53 8.69 -2.42 -13.10
CA LYS A 53 10.09 -2.46 -13.50
C LYS A 53 10.83 -1.25 -12.93
N PRO A 54 11.99 -1.44 -12.25
CA PRO A 54 12.82 -0.34 -11.79
C PRO A 54 13.33 0.54 -12.94
N GLY A 55 13.44 1.82 -12.67
CA GLY A 55 14.06 2.80 -13.54
C GLY A 55 13.12 3.92 -14.00
N PRO A 56 13.65 5.16 -14.10
CA PRO A 56 12.89 6.30 -14.56
C PRO A 56 12.45 6.09 -16.01
N GLY A 57 11.30 6.64 -16.35
CA GLY A 57 10.67 6.45 -17.66
C GLY A 57 9.83 5.17 -17.76
N THR A 58 9.79 4.32 -16.72
CA THR A 58 8.80 3.25 -16.59
C THR A 58 7.39 3.85 -16.48
N ILE A 59 7.27 4.94 -15.72
CA ILE A 59 6.13 5.86 -15.75
C ILE A 59 6.61 7.11 -16.49
N PRO A 60 6.07 7.41 -17.69
CA PRO A 60 6.33 8.68 -18.38
C PRO A 60 5.81 9.85 -17.55
N PRO A 61 6.61 10.90 -17.29
CA PRO A 61 6.20 12.02 -16.46
C PRO A 61 4.91 12.70 -16.92
N GLU A 62 4.69 12.79 -18.23
CA GLU A 62 3.48 13.36 -18.84
C GLU A 62 2.19 12.60 -18.51
N TYR A 63 2.26 11.38 -17.99
CA TYR A 63 1.07 10.66 -17.53
C TYR A 63 0.53 11.19 -16.21
N VAL A 64 1.37 11.89 -15.45
CA VAL A 64 0.93 12.55 -14.20
C VAL A 64 -0.06 13.68 -14.53
N ASP A 65 0.12 14.39 -15.65
CA ASP A 65 -0.79 15.45 -16.12
C ASP A 65 -2.20 14.94 -16.43
N LEU A 66 -2.37 13.63 -16.63
CA LEU A 66 -3.66 13.00 -16.93
C LEU A 66 -4.44 12.60 -15.67
N MET A 67 -3.80 12.65 -14.51
CA MET A 67 -4.43 12.29 -13.23
C MET A 67 -5.45 13.33 -12.79
N ALA A 68 -6.21 13.00 -11.76
CA ALA A 68 -7.12 13.94 -11.10
C ALA A 68 -6.37 15.05 -10.36
N ASP A 69 -7.09 16.04 -9.87
CA ASP A 69 -6.53 17.12 -9.06
C ASP A 69 -5.84 16.58 -7.81
N ASP A 70 -4.71 17.20 -7.42
CA ASP A 70 -3.91 16.81 -6.25
C ASP A 70 -3.46 15.33 -6.24
N PRO A 71 -2.85 14.81 -7.32
CA PRO A 71 -2.55 13.39 -7.46
C PRO A 71 -1.51 12.88 -6.47
N VAL A 72 -1.67 11.61 -6.08
CA VAL A 72 -0.78 10.90 -5.16
C VAL A 72 -0.08 9.76 -5.89
N ILE A 73 1.25 9.67 -5.77
CA ILE A 73 2.03 8.63 -6.45
C ILE A 73 2.92 7.88 -5.45
N PHE A 74 2.76 6.56 -5.41
CA PHE A 74 3.66 5.62 -4.76
C PHE A 74 4.48 4.88 -5.82
N ALA A 75 5.75 5.27 -6.02
CA ALA A 75 6.67 4.61 -6.94
C ALA A 75 7.64 3.73 -6.12
N THR A 76 7.30 2.43 -6.01
CA THR A 76 7.91 1.54 -5.03
C THR A 76 8.97 0.59 -5.59
N ALA A 77 9.30 0.67 -6.87
CA ALA A 77 10.36 -0.16 -7.45
C ALA A 77 11.74 0.11 -6.83
N ASN A 78 12.51 -0.95 -6.66
CA ASN A 78 13.85 -0.92 -6.08
C ASN A 78 14.90 -1.41 -7.10
N PRO A 79 16.12 -0.81 -7.13
CA PRO A 79 16.62 0.27 -6.27
C PRO A 79 16.24 1.68 -6.77
N ILE A 80 15.64 1.80 -7.93
CA ILE A 80 15.30 3.06 -8.59
C ILE A 80 13.80 3.09 -8.83
N PRO A 81 13.08 4.17 -8.41
CA PRO A 81 11.64 4.27 -8.64
C PRO A 81 11.30 4.39 -10.12
N GLU A 82 10.05 4.10 -10.45
CA GLU A 82 9.52 4.11 -11.83
C GLU A 82 9.53 5.50 -12.48
N ILE A 83 9.50 6.53 -11.65
CA ILE A 83 9.61 7.96 -11.99
C ILE A 83 10.34 8.65 -10.84
N TRP A 84 11.12 9.68 -11.14
CA TRP A 84 11.77 10.45 -10.07
C TRP A 84 10.80 11.40 -9.36
N PRO A 85 11.02 11.69 -8.04
CA PRO A 85 10.17 12.61 -7.29
C PRO A 85 10.06 14.00 -7.90
N TRP A 86 11.17 14.53 -8.43
CA TRP A 86 11.18 15.85 -9.06
C TRP A 86 10.41 15.87 -10.38
N GLU A 87 10.53 14.83 -11.23
CA GLU A 87 9.75 14.69 -12.46
C GLU A 87 8.24 14.65 -12.17
N ALA A 88 7.84 13.82 -11.19
CA ALA A 88 6.44 13.74 -10.79
C ALA A 88 5.91 15.08 -10.26
N LYS A 89 6.71 15.82 -9.48
CA LYS A 89 6.33 17.13 -8.91
C LYS A 89 6.24 18.21 -9.98
N GLU A 90 7.12 18.22 -10.98
CA GLU A 90 7.06 19.15 -12.12
C GLU A 90 5.75 18.98 -12.90
N HIS A 91 5.20 17.76 -12.93
CA HIS A 91 3.90 17.41 -13.54
C HIS A 91 2.71 17.43 -12.56
N GLY A 92 2.84 18.15 -11.44
CA GLY A 92 1.73 18.44 -10.53
C GLY A 92 1.43 17.39 -9.46
N CYS A 93 2.28 16.36 -9.28
CA CYS A 93 2.11 15.39 -8.20
C CYS A 93 2.12 16.09 -6.83
N LYS A 94 1.03 15.95 -6.07
CA LYS A 94 0.88 16.56 -4.75
C LYS A 94 1.65 15.82 -3.68
N ILE A 95 1.51 14.50 -3.64
CA ILE A 95 2.17 13.63 -2.68
C ILE A 95 2.91 12.54 -3.45
N PHE A 96 4.21 12.48 -3.22
CA PHE A 96 5.06 11.45 -3.79
C PHE A 96 5.69 10.60 -2.69
N ALA A 97 5.65 9.29 -2.84
CA ALA A 97 6.25 8.33 -1.93
C ALA A 97 7.08 7.29 -2.70
N THR A 98 8.21 6.88 -2.13
CA THR A 98 9.10 5.88 -2.73
C THR A 98 9.73 4.98 -1.66
N GLY A 99 10.23 3.82 -2.05
CA GLY A 99 10.95 2.92 -1.16
C GLY A 99 12.33 3.42 -0.72
N ARG A 100 12.85 4.51 -1.29
CA ARG A 100 14.18 5.05 -1.00
C ARG A 100 14.19 5.91 0.26
N SER A 101 15.25 5.78 1.06
CA SER A 101 15.44 6.54 2.31
C SER A 101 16.01 7.95 2.12
N ASP A 102 16.45 8.28 0.92
CA ASP A 102 17.01 9.58 0.57
C ASP A 102 15.95 10.60 0.08
N PHE A 103 14.65 10.18 0.10
CA PHE A 103 13.52 11.04 -0.23
C PHE A 103 12.50 11.09 0.90
N PRO A 104 11.68 12.15 0.98
CA PRO A 104 10.51 12.19 1.85
C PRO A 104 9.55 11.02 1.58
N ASN A 105 8.69 10.71 2.56
CA ASN A 105 7.68 9.65 2.44
C ASN A 105 8.28 8.29 2.06
N GLN A 106 9.26 7.84 2.83
CA GLN A 106 9.87 6.52 2.63
C GLN A 106 8.88 5.40 2.94
N VAL A 107 8.27 4.81 1.91
CA VAL A 107 7.39 3.64 2.00
C VAL A 107 8.20 2.37 1.77
N ASN A 108 8.99 2.00 2.77
CA ASN A 108 9.85 0.83 2.73
C ASN A 108 9.44 -0.17 3.80
N ASN A 109 9.63 -1.46 3.52
CA ASN A 109 9.36 -2.54 4.47
C ASN A 109 10.18 -2.43 5.76
N SER A 110 11.30 -1.71 5.76
CA SER A 110 12.08 -1.40 6.96
C SER A 110 11.29 -0.64 8.03
N MET A 111 10.24 0.06 7.65
CA MET A 111 9.34 0.75 8.59
C MET A 111 8.41 -0.22 9.33
N GLY A 112 8.07 -1.36 8.76
CA GLY A 112 7.09 -2.28 9.32
C GLY A 112 7.72 -3.53 9.94
N PHE A 113 8.61 -4.22 9.21
CA PHE A 113 9.00 -5.57 9.59
C PHE A 113 9.66 -5.70 10.98
N PRO A 114 10.51 -4.77 11.48
CA PRO A 114 11.11 -4.95 12.81
C PRO A 114 10.07 -5.02 13.91
N ALA A 115 9.08 -4.14 13.88
CA ALA A 115 8.01 -4.07 14.86
C ALA A 115 6.98 -5.20 14.70
N ILE A 116 6.68 -5.60 13.45
CA ILE A 116 5.84 -6.78 13.18
C ILE A 116 6.47 -8.01 13.80
N PHE A 117 7.76 -8.28 13.56
CA PHE A 117 8.46 -9.42 14.17
C PHE A 117 8.48 -9.32 15.69
N ARG A 118 8.72 -8.15 16.26
CA ARG A 118 8.72 -7.94 17.71
C ARG A 118 7.35 -8.30 18.28
N GLY A 119 6.26 -7.76 17.73
CA GLY A 119 4.91 -8.03 18.21
C GLY A 119 4.51 -9.50 18.07
N VAL A 120 4.87 -10.14 16.96
CA VAL A 120 4.62 -11.57 16.70
C VAL A 120 5.35 -12.46 17.72
N LEU A 121 6.63 -12.19 17.98
CA LEU A 121 7.46 -12.99 18.89
C LEU A 121 7.02 -12.81 20.36
N ASP A 122 6.68 -11.62 20.77
CA ASP A 122 6.24 -11.33 22.14
C ASP A 122 4.96 -12.11 22.52
N VAL A 123 4.04 -12.27 21.57
CA VAL A 123 2.81 -13.05 21.77
C VAL A 123 2.93 -14.51 21.35
N ARG A 124 4.11 -14.94 20.90
CA ARG A 124 4.40 -16.32 20.44
C ARG A 124 3.42 -16.80 19.39
N ALA A 125 3.08 -15.92 18.43
CA ALA A 125 2.20 -16.29 17.34
C ALA A 125 2.84 -17.34 16.43
N LYS A 126 2.04 -18.25 15.90
CA LYS A 126 2.51 -19.31 15.00
C LYS A 126 2.79 -18.82 13.58
N THR A 127 2.21 -17.70 13.19
CA THR A 127 2.33 -17.11 11.86
C THR A 127 2.02 -15.61 11.94
N ILE A 128 2.47 -14.88 10.93
CA ILE A 128 2.06 -13.49 10.70
C ILE A 128 0.77 -13.52 9.88
N THR A 129 -0.29 -12.88 10.39
CA THR A 129 -1.59 -12.80 9.70
C THR A 129 -1.79 -11.46 9.02
N ASP A 130 -2.75 -11.39 8.10
CA ASP A 130 -3.12 -10.13 7.43
C ASP A 130 -3.61 -9.07 8.44
N GLU A 131 -4.31 -9.49 9.50
CA GLU A 131 -4.76 -8.60 10.57
C GLU A 131 -3.60 -7.96 11.31
N MET A 132 -2.51 -8.70 11.53
CA MET A 132 -1.29 -8.16 12.12
C MET A 132 -0.63 -7.12 11.22
N CYS A 133 -0.53 -7.39 9.92
CA CYS A 133 0.01 -6.46 8.94
C CYS A 133 -0.87 -5.19 8.84
N ILE A 134 -2.19 -5.34 8.86
CA ILE A 134 -3.13 -4.21 8.87
C ILE A 134 -3.00 -3.40 10.17
N ALA A 135 -2.81 -4.05 11.31
CA ALA A 135 -2.60 -3.36 12.58
C ALA A 135 -1.32 -2.54 12.58
N ALA A 136 -0.23 -3.08 12.03
CA ALA A 136 1.04 -2.37 11.82
C ALA A 136 0.84 -1.13 10.94
N ALA A 137 0.21 -1.29 9.77
CA ALA A 137 -0.04 -0.19 8.85
C ALA A 137 -0.89 0.92 9.47
N ARG A 138 -1.92 0.57 10.25
CA ARG A 138 -2.75 1.53 10.98
C ARG A 138 -1.99 2.25 12.08
N SER A 139 -1.08 1.58 12.77
CA SER A 139 -0.24 2.19 13.80
C SER A 139 0.70 3.23 13.17
N LEU A 140 1.35 2.91 12.05
CA LEU A 140 2.19 3.84 11.31
C LEU A 140 1.39 5.06 10.82
N ALA A 141 0.22 4.85 10.23
CA ALA A 141 -0.66 5.92 9.77
C ALA A 141 -1.10 6.84 10.93
N ALA A 142 -1.54 6.27 12.05
CA ALA A 142 -1.94 7.03 13.24
C ALA A 142 -0.78 7.84 13.84
N SER A 143 0.44 7.33 13.78
CA SER A 143 1.63 8.06 14.23
C SER A 143 1.92 9.28 13.36
N ALA A 144 1.76 9.15 12.03
CA ALA A 144 1.89 10.28 11.11
C ALA A 144 0.77 11.31 11.33
N GLU A 145 -0.49 10.87 11.45
CA GLU A 145 -1.65 11.74 11.72
C GLU A 145 -1.46 12.56 13.01
N LYS A 146 -0.96 11.93 14.07
CA LYS A 146 -0.72 12.58 15.36
C LYS A 146 0.30 13.71 15.29
N LYS A 147 1.28 13.62 14.40
CA LYS A 147 2.29 14.67 14.15
C LYS A 147 1.83 15.73 13.15
N GLY A 148 0.81 15.46 12.38
CA GLY A 148 0.30 16.33 11.30
C GLY A 148 0.81 15.90 9.94
N ILE A 149 -0.12 15.48 9.08
CA ILE A 149 0.17 15.05 7.71
C ILE A 149 0.46 16.28 6.83
N THR A 150 1.53 16.19 6.04
CA THR A 150 1.88 17.15 5.00
C THR A 150 2.23 16.41 3.71
N PRO A 151 2.34 17.08 2.56
CA PRO A 151 2.78 16.43 1.32
C PRO A 151 4.14 15.72 1.43
N GLU A 152 5.02 16.18 2.33
CA GLU A 152 6.36 15.62 2.56
C GLU A 152 6.43 14.69 3.77
N TYR A 153 5.31 14.49 4.48
CA TYR A 153 5.25 13.65 5.67
C TYR A 153 3.89 12.94 5.79
N ILE A 154 3.76 11.79 5.14
CA ILE A 154 2.57 10.90 5.23
C ILE A 154 2.85 9.61 5.98
N VAL A 155 4.12 9.34 6.26
CA VAL A 155 4.61 8.16 6.99
C VAL A 155 5.76 8.60 7.90
N PRO A 156 5.89 8.02 9.11
CA PRO A 156 7.01 8.31 9.99
C PRO A 156 8.36 7.99 9.35
N THR A 157 9.42 8.58 9.87
CA THR A 157 10.79 8.29 9.42
C THR A 157 11.44 7.21 10.28
N MET A 158 12.49 6.57 9.77
CA MET A 158 13.26 5.56 10.50
C MET A 158 13.92 6.07 11.80
N SER A 159 14.09 7.37 11.95
CA SER A 159 14.66 8.00 13.16
C SER A 159 13.65 8.12 14.31
N GLU A 160 12.37 7.91 14.05
CA GLU A 160 11.29 8.01 15.02
C GLU A 160 11.08 6.67 15.74
N THR A 161 12.00 6.32 16.61
CA THR A 161 12.08 4.98 17.22
C THR A 161 10.88 4.60 18.07
N GLU A 162 10.16 5.56 18.65
CA GLU A 162 8.94 5.35 19.40
C GLU A 162 7.82 4.71 18.58
N VAL A 163 7.80 4.96 17.27
CA VAL A 163 6.79 4.41 16.36
C VAL A 163 6.86 2.89 16.29
N PHE A 164 8.06 2.31 16.34
CA PHE A 164 8.23 0.85 16.33
C PHE A 164 7.71 0.18 17.59
N ILE A 165 7.70 0.88 18.72
CA ILE A 165 7.12 0.37 19.97
C ILE A 165 5.60 0.31 19.83
N ASP A 166 4.97 1.41 19.42
CA ASP A 166 3.53 1.48 19.22
C ASP A 166 3.04 0.47 18.19
N GLU A 167 3.80 0.29 17.11
CA GLU A 167 3.52 -0.67 16.06
C GLU A 167 3.59 -2.12 16.59
N ALA A 168 4.64 -2.47 17.34
CA ALA A 168 4.80 -3.81 17.92
C ALA A 168 3.66 -4.14 18.90
N VAL A 169 3.25 -3.17 19.71
CA VAL A 169 2.09 -3.30 20.61
C VAL A 169 0.81 -3.51 19.81
N ALA A 170 0.58 -2.74 18.75
CA ALA A 170 -0.61 -2.88 17.90
C ALA A 170 -0.67 -4.27 17.22
N VAL A 171 0.46 -4.76 16.74
CA VAL A 171 0.59 -6.10 16.14
C VAL A 171 0.26 -7.19 17.16
N GLY A 172 0.87 -7.15 18.35
CA GLY A 172 0.61 -8.11 19.41
C GLY A 172 -0.86 -8.09 19.87
N ALA A 173 -1.42 -6.89 20.07
CA ALA A 173 -2.80 -6.72 20.50
C ALA A 173 -3.84 -7.20 19.47
N SER A 174 -3.52 -7.18 18.17
CA SER A 174 -4.43 -7.64 17.11
C SER A 174 -4.83 -9.11 17.25
N ILE A 175 -3.93 -9.95 17.77
CA ILE A 175 -4.18 -11.37 18.02
C ILE A 175 -5.20 -11.56 19.15
N TRP A 176 -5.08 -10.79 20.24
CA TRP A 176 -6.00 -10.86 21.35
C TRP A 176 -7.42 -10.55 20.91
N LYS A 177 -7.62 -9.54 20.05
CA LYS A 177 -8.93 -9.22 19.48
C LYS A 177 -9.49 -10.36 18.62
N SER A 178 -8.64 -11.02 17.85
CA SER A 178 -9.04 -12.17 17.01
C SER A 178 -9.44 -13.39 17.85
N ILE A 179 -8.74 -13.68 18.93
CA ILE A 179 -9.01 -14.83 19.82
C ILE A 179 -10.21 -14.55 20.72
N PHE A 180 -10.21 -13.43 21.43
CA PHE A 180 -11.27 -13.10 22.40
C PHE A 180 -12.55 -12.60 21.74
N GLY A 181 -12.48 -11.93 20.59
CA GLY A 181 -13.66 -11.56 19.82
C GLY A 181 -14.46 -12.79 19.36
N LYS A 182 -13.79 -13.88 18.99
CA LYS A 182 -14.45 -15.17 18.68
C LYS A 182 -15.05 -15.83 19.94
N ILE A 183 -14.39 -15.76 21.07
CA ILE A 183 -14.88 -16.31 22.35
C ILE A 183 -16.11 -15.55 22.86
N ILE A 184 -16.13 -14.22 22.72
CA ILE A 184 -17.29 -13.40 23.10
C ILE A 184 -18.48 -13.69 22.17
N CYS A 185 -18.23 -13.87 20.86
CA CYS A 185 -19.29 -14.23 19.91
C CYS A 185 -19.89 -15.61 20.20
N LEU A 186 -19.07 -16.59 20.60
CA LEU A 186 -19.55 -17.93 20.98
C LEU A 186 -20.33 -17.92 22.31
N LYS A 187 -19.99 -17.05 23.27
CA LYS A 187 -20.76 -16.92 24.50
C LYS A 187 -22.15 -16.29 24.30
N ASN A 188 -22.30 -15.44 23.30
CA ASN A 188 -23.61 -14.86 22.97
C ASN A 188 -24.53 -15.81 22.17
N ILE A 189 -24.00 -16.88 21.58
CA ILE A 189 -24.78 -17.89 20.86
C ILE A 189 -25.32 -18.97 21.82
N SER A 190 -24.70 -19.16 22.98
CA SER A 190 -25.15 -20.14 23.99
C SER A 190 -26.26 -19.62 24.92
N ASN A 191 -26.72 -18.40 24.73
CA ASN A 191 -27.81 -17.76 25.51
C ASN A 191 -29.02 -17.38 24.63
N CYS A 192 -29.18 -17.99 23.45
CA CYS A 192 -30.39 -17.94 22.62
C CYS A 192 -31.06 -19.30 22.55
#